data_25e46ee6bc1fb13e174e65a4c07790fc
#
_entry.id   25e46ee6bc1fb13e174e65a4c07790fc
#
_cell.length_a   1.000
_cell.length_b   1.000
_cell.length_c   1.000
_cell.angle_alpha   90.00
_cell.angle_beta   90.00
_cell.angle_gamma   90.00
#
_symmetry.space_group_name_H-M   'P 1'
#
loop_
_entity.id
_entity.type
_entity.pdbx_description
1 polymer ?
#
loop_
_entity_poly.entity_id
_entity_poly.type
_entity_poly.pdbx_seq_one_letter_code
_entity_poly.pdbx_strand_id
1 'polypeptide(L)'
;MPGGNRRWIALVKGDMTLDNLLARQAGVISRGQALAAGLGGAAVDHRVKSRRWQPLYPGVYLAADGRSGYGRTDEVRVRAALLWAGEDAFLCGRAAAWWYGMVDEPPPIVSVSIGRRRRLRHRPGVGVVRRELAPQDRHRHRELAVTAPALTVLEAAVELGDDGAAFLDGALRGSARFADVHAAYGRYAGSTGSATAGRLLGAATERSTDAARRELRALLRGAGACGWTDTIQVDGQPVDAAFPVARVAVLASGWAAPVDPPSVDAAARRWTALVGQGWTIVHVTWRDLVERPHGVLADIARHVVRGPAALGRAG
;
A
#
# COMPACT_ATOMS: atom_id res chain seq x y z
N MET A 1 41.53 -23.69 -2.12
CA MET A 1 40.84 -23.82 -0.83
C MET A 1 39.33 -23.82 -1.02
N PRO A 2 38.62 -24.97 -1.10
CA PRO A 2 37.16 -25.04 -1.19
C PRO A 2 36.59 -25.66 0.10
N GLY A 3 36.52 -24.88 1.18
CA GLY A 3 36.02 -25.35 2.48
C GLY A 3 34.90 -24.55 3.10
N GLY A 4 34.61 -23.34 2.61
CA GLY A 4 33.66 -22.41 3.26
C GLY A 4 32.18 -22.65 3.00
N ASN A 5 31.84 -23.24 1.88
CA ASN A 5 30.44 -23.29 1.41
C ASN A 5 29.60 -24.43 2.02
N ARG A 6 30.23 -25.51 2.51
CA ARG A 6 29.49 -26.62 3.14
C ARG A 6 29.03 -26.35 4.57
N ARG A 7 29.74 -25.52 5.30
CA ARG A 7 29.39 -25.16 6.70
C ARG A 7 28.22 -24.20 6.77
N TRP A 8 28.10 -23.28 5.79
CA TRP A 8 26.97 -22.36 5.66
C TRP A 8 25.67 -23.09 5.26
N ILE A 9 25.78 -24.07 4.35
CA ILE A 9 24.63 -24.90 3.92
C ILE A 9 24.17 -25.82 5.06
N ALA A 10 25.07 -26.26 5.94
CA ALA A 10 24.72 -27.06 7.12
C ALA A 10 24.07 -26.22 8.23
N LEU A 11 24.46 -24.95 8.42
CA LEU A 11 23.85 -24.04 9.38
C LEU A 11 22.44 -23.61 8.96
N VAL A 12 22.19 -23.45 7.66
CA VAL A 12 20.85 -23.15 7.12
C VAL A 12 19.97 -24.40 7.08
N LYS A 13 20.55 -25.61 7.02
CA LYS A 13 19.81 -26.89 7.12
C LYS A 13 19.48 -27.32 8.56
N GLY A 14 20.13 -26.72 9.57
CA GLY A 14 20.01 -27.16 10.96
C GLY A 14 18.65 -26.87 11.62
N ASP A 15 17.81 -26.02 11.02
CA ASP A 15 16.56 -25.55 11.67
C ASP A 15 15.26 -25.97 10.94
N MET A 16 15.37 -26.76 9.88
CA MET A 16 14.23 -27.19 9.07
C MET A 16 13.75 -28.60 9.44
N THR A 17 13.49 -28.85 10.72
CA THR A 17 12.76 -30.06 11.09
C THR A 17 11.31 -29.96 10.63
N LEU A 18 10.70 -31.13 10.37
CA LEU A 18 9.28 -31.21 9.99
C LEU A 18 8.39 -30.45 10.99
N ASP A 19 8.64 -30.62 12.29
CA ASP A 19 7.84 -30.03 13.35
C ASP A 19 7.98 -28.49 13.39
N ASN A 20 9.19 -27.97 13.22
CA ASN A 20 9.43 -26.54 13.11
C ASN A 20 8.72 -25.94 11.89
N LEU A 21 8.76 -26.64 10.76
CA LEU A 21 8.08 -26.20 9.55
C LEU A 21 6.57 -26.18 9.71
N LEU A 22 5.99 -27.21 10.31
CA LEU A 22 4.56 -27.28 10.61
C LEU A 22 4.13 -26.20 11.60
N ALA A 23 4.90 -25.97 12.66
CA ALA A 23 4.61 -24.93 13.65
C ALA A 23 4.59 -23.53 13.00
N ARG A 24 5.58 -23.21 12.15
CA ARG A 24 5.66 -21.93 11.44
C ARG A 24 4.56 -21.74 10.40
N GLN A 25 4.01 -22.81 9.84
CA GLN A 25 3.00 -22.78 8.79
C GLN A 25 1.58 -23.13 9.27
N ALA A 26 1.29 -23.01 10.58
CA ALA A 26 -0.01 -23.35 11.17
C ALA A 26 -0.46 -24.78 10.79
N GLY A 27 0.48 -25.70 10.72
CA GLY A 27 0.24 -27.10 10.37
C GLY A 27 0.09 -27.39 8.88
N VAL A 28 0.18 -26.39 8.02
CA VAL A 28 0.08 -26.57 6.55
C VAL A 28 1.43 -26.95 5.98
N ILE A 29 1.45 -27.93 5.08
CA ILE A 29 2.69 -28.37 4.42
C ILE A 29 2.42 -28.83 2.99
N SER A 30 3.33 -28.50 2.08
CA SER A 30 3.32 -29.10 0.74
C SER A 30 4.05 -30.44 0.72
N ARG A 31 3.70 -31.29 -0.26
CA ARG A 31 4.44 -32.56 -0.50
C ARG A 31 5.94 -32.29 -0.73
N GLY A 32 6.27 -31.25 -1.50
CA GLY A 32 7.66 -30.87 -1.76
C GLY A 32 8.42 -30.52 -0.48
N GLN A 33 7.81 -29.70 0.39
CA GLN A 33 8.40 -29.36 1.68
C GLN A 33 8.57 -30.56 2.61
N ALA A 34 7.60 -31.48 2.63
CA ALA A 34 7.69 -32.69 3.43
C ALA A 34 8.85 -33.61 2.96
N LEU A 35 9.02 -33.74 1.66
CA LEU A 35 10.14 -34.48 1.08
C LEU A 35 11.48 -33.79 1.37
N ALA A 36 11.54 -32.47 1.25
CA ALA A 36 12.74 -31.69 1.56
C ALA A 36 13.11 -31.75 3.07
N ALA A 37 12.10 -31.89 3.95
CA ALA A 37 12.29 -32.11 5.38
C ALA A 37 12.67 -33.57 5.74
N GLY A 38 12.94 -34.42 4.75
CA GLY A 38 13.45 -35.79 4.95
C GLY A 38 12.40 -36.88 5.01
N LEU A 39 11.11 -36.59 4.77
CA LEU A 39 10.10 -37.65 4.67
C LEU A 39 10.18 -38.36 3.33
N GLY A 40 10.10 -39.69 3.37
CA GLY A 40 9.92 -40.49 2.12
C GLY A 40 8.50 -40.32 1.57
N GLY A 41 8.34 -40.47 0.23
CA GLY A 41 7.03 -40.38 -0.42
C GLY A 41 5.97 -41.31 0.19
N ALA A 42 6.37 -42.58 0.46
CA ALA A 42 5.51 -43.55 1.12
C ALA A 42 5.05 -43.09 2.55
N ALA A 43 5.93 -42.40 3.27
CA ALA A 43 5.60 -41.88 4.59
C ALA A 43 4.59 -40.73 4.52
N VAL A 44 4.65 -39.88 3.49
CA VAL A 44 3.64 -38.85 3.20
C VAL A 44 2.31 -39.52 2.87
N ASP A 45 2.32 -40.50 1.95
CA ASP A 45 1.10 -41.20 1.52
C ASP A 45 0.43 -41.96 2.67
N HIS A 46 1.24 -42.54 3.55
CA HIS A 46 0.73 -43.21 4.77
C HIS A 46 0.02 -42.21 5.71
N ARG A 47 0.60 -40.99 5.92
CA ARG A 47 -0.02 -39.96 6.76
C ARG A 47 -1.35 -39.48 6.19
N VAL A 48 -1.47 -39.39 4.89
CA VAL A 48 -2.71 -39.04 4.21
C VAL A 48 -3.75 -40.16 4.33
N LYS A 49 -3.36 -41.42 4.04
CA LYS A 49 -4.23 -42.60 4.13
C LYS A 49 -4.73 -42.81 5.57
N SER A 50 -3.87 -42.64 6.56
CA SER A 50 -4.20 -42.75 7.98
C SER A 50 -4.94 -41.53 8.54
N ARG A 51 -5.30 -40.54 7.72
CA ARG A 51 -5.98 -39.30 8.08
C ARG A 51 -5.23 -38.43 9.09
N ARG A 52 -3.95 -38.69 9.35
CA ARG A 52 -3.09 -37.79 10.13
C ARG A 52 -2.83 -36.49 9.40
N TRP A 53 -2.81 -36.55 8.07
CA TRP A 53 -2.75 -35.38 7.20
C TRP A 53 -4.01 -35.28 6.36
N GLN A 54 -4.70 -34.14 6.45
CA GLN A 54 -5.90 -33.87 5.67
C GLN A 54 -5.52 -33.12 4.39
N PRO A 55 -5.89 -33.62 3.20
CA PRO A 55 -5.65 -32.90 1.96
C PRO A 55 -6.50 -31.62 1.92
N LEU A 56 -5.85 -30.48 1.66
CA LEU A 56 -6.49 -29.18 1.41
C LEU A 56 -6.54 -28.88 -0.08
N TYR A 57 -5.41 -29.05 -0.77
CA TYR A 57 -5.27 -28.95 -2.21
C TYR A 57 -4.38 -30.10 -2.71
N PRO A 58 -4.31 -30.36 -4.04
CA PRO A 58 -3.37 -31.35 -4.60
C PRO A 58 -1.95 -31.06 -4.14
N GLY A 59 -1.36 -32.00 -3.42
CA GLY A 59 -0.01 -31.87 -2.87
C GLY A 59 0.15 -30.92 -1.69
N VAL A 60 -0.94 -30.42 -1.09
CA VAL A 60 -0.92 -29.57 0.12
C VAL A 60 -1.83 -30.18 1.18
N TYR A 61 -1.32 -30.30 2.39
CA TYR A 61 -1.94 -31.00 3.50
C TYR A 61 -1.97 -30.15 4.76
N LEU A 62 -2.94 -30.41 5.62
CA LEU A 62 -2.97 -29.95 7.01
C LEU A 62 -2.61 -31.13 7.91
N ALA A 63 -1.60 -30.96 8.75
CA ALA A 63 -1.21 -31.95 9.76
C ALA A 63 -2.16 -31.84 10.97
N ALA A 64 -3.35 -32.41 10.84
CA ALA A 64 -4.39 -32.41 11.86
C ALA A 64 -4.54 -33.82 12.45
N ASP A 65 -3.62 -34.22 13.31
CA ASP A 65 -3.60 -35.55 13.93
C ASP A 65 -4.33 -35.60 15.30
N GLY A 66 -5.08 -34.55 15.64
CA GLY A 66 -5.80 -34.42 16.91
C GLY A 66 -4.89 -34.12 18.12
N ARG A 67 -3.57 -34.19 17.96
CA ARG A 67 -2.57 -33.88 19.00
C ARG A 67 -1.89 -32.53 18.77
N SER A 68 -1.79 -32.12 17.51
CA SER A 68 -1.09 -30.91 17.09
C SER A 68 -1.83 -29.61 17.34
N GLY A 69 -3.14 -29.66 17.67
CA GLY A 69 -3.98 -28.46 17.86
C GLY A 69 -4.27 -27.66 16.58
N TYR A 70 -3.78 -28.12 15.42
CA TYR A 70 -4.03 -27.42 14.15
C TYR A 70 -5.45 -27.69 13.66
N GLY A 71 -6.17 -26.59 13.34
CA GLY A 71 -7.55 -26.63 12.83
C GLY A 71 -7.68 -25.88 11.50
N ARG A 72 -8.85 -25.96 10.89
CA ARG A 72 -9.19 -25.22 9.67
C ARG A 72 -9.50 -23.76 10.02
N THR A 73 -8.49 -22.92 10.00
CA THR A 73 -8.59 -21.47 10.21
C THR A 73 -8.44 -20.73 8.88
N ASP A 74 -8.75 -19.43 8.85
CA ASP A 74 -8.50 -18.59 7.68
C ASP A 74 -7.02 -18.50 7.36
N GLU A 75 -6.15 -18.47 8.36
CA GLU A 75 -4.71 -18.54 8.17
C GLU A 75 -4.29 -19.83 7.44
N VAL A 76 -4.82 -20.97 7.85
CA VAL A 76 -4.58 -22.28 7.19
C VAL A 76 -5.06 -22.23 5.74
N ARG A 77 -6.21 -21.63 5.47
CA ARG A 77 -6.76 -21.49 4.12
C ARG A 77 -5.86 -20.64 3.22
N VAL A 78 -5.38 -19.50 3.73
CA VAL A 78 -4.48 -18.59 3.00
C VAL A 78 -3.13 -19.26 2.73
N ARG A 79 -2.51 -19.87 3.75
CA ARG A 79 -1.23 -20.59 3.58
C ARG A 79 -1.34 -21.74 2.60
N ALA A 80 -2.42 -22.50 2.68
CA ALA A 80 -2.64 -23.63 1.78
C ALA A 80 -2.82 -23.19 0.33
N ALA A 81 -3.57 -22.13 0.05
CA ALA A 81 -3.75 -21.58 -1.28
C ALA A 81 -2.43 -21.10 -1.87
N LEU A 82 -1.60 -20.41 -1.08
CA LEU A 82 -0.30 -19.93 -1.53
C LEU A 82 0.67 -21.08 -1.80
N LEU A 83 0.76 -22.08 -0.91
CA LEU A 83 1.59 -23.28 -1.12
C LEU A 83 1.14 -24.08 -2.35
N TRP A 84 -0.17 -24.20 -2.57
CA TRP A 84 -0.68 -24.84 -3.78
C TRP A 84 -0.34 -24.05 -5.04
N ALA A 85 -0.41 -22.72 -4.97
CA ALA A 85 0.01 -21.87 -6.06
C ALA A 85 1.52 -21.94 -6.33
N GLY A 86 2.37 -22.33 -5.36
CA GLY A 86 3.79 -22.67 -5.48
C GLY A 86 4.73 -21.52 -5.13
N GLU A 87 6.05 -21.80 -5.23
CA GLU A 87 7.12 -20.97 -4.67
C GLU A 87 7.19 -19.54 -5.24
N ASP A 88 6.85 -19.37 -6.52
CA ASP A 88 6.86 -18.06 -7.20
C ASP A 88 5.50 -17.35 -7.12
N ALA A 89 4.57 -17.83 -6.30
CA ALA A 89 3.28 -17.19 -6.11
C ALA A 89 3.34 -16.15 -4.99
N PHE A 90 2.54 -15.09 -5.14
CA PHE A 90 2.38 -14.03 -4.16
C PHE A 90 0.90 -13.91 -3.77
N LEU A 91 0.63 -13.81 -2.49
CA LEU A 91 -0.67 -13.39 -2.01
C LEU A 91 -0.95 -11.96 -2.49
N CYS A 92 -2.15 -11.66 -2.99
CA CYS A 92 -2.47 -10.36 -3.56
C CYS A 92 -3.90 -9.92 -3.22
N GLY A 93 -4.26 -8.69 -3.56
CA GLY A 93 -5.59 -8.15 -3.36
C GLY A 93 -6.05 -8.15 -1.91
N ARG A 94 -7.35 -8.39 -1.67
CA ARG A 94 -7.95 -8.44 -0.33
C ARG A 94 -7.30 -9.50 0.57
N ALA A 95 -6.80 -10.60 -0.02
CA ALA A 95 -6.12 -11.63 0.76
C ALA A 95 -4.78 -11.15 1.34
N ALA A 96 -4.01 -10.37 0.56
CA ALA A 96 -2.80 -9.73 1.05
C ALA A 96 -3.12 -8.64 2.07
N ALA A 97 -4.17 -7.83 1.84
CA ALA A 97 -4.60 -6.78 2.77
C ALA A 97 -5.00 -7.37 4.13
N TRP A 98 -5.74 -8.48 4.15
CA TRP A 98 -6.05 -9.19 5.38
C TRP A 98 -4.80 -9.73 6.08
N TRP A 99 -3.85 -10.27 5.32
CA TRP A 99 -2.60 -10.77 5.86
C TRP A 99 -1.73 -9.66 6.49
N TYR A 100 -1.81 -8.44 5.97
CA TYR A 100 -1.19 -7.26 6.57
C TYR A 100 -1.95 -6.73 7.79
N GLY A 101 -3.19 -7.13 8.02
CA GLY A 101 -4.08 -6.55 9.02
C GLY A 101 -4.66 -5.19 8.59
N MET A 102 -4.74 -4.94 7.29
CA MET A 102 -5.36 -3.73 6.73
C MET A 102 -6.89 -3.85 6.65
N VAL A 103 -7.41 -5.07 6.66
CA VAL A 103 -8.84 -5.38 6.74
C VAL A 103 -9.04 -6.49 7.77
N ASP A 104 -10.11 -6.40 8.55
CA ASP A 104 -10.39 -7.34 9.65
C ASP A 104 -11.02 -8.65 9.13
N GLU A 105 -11.88 -8.55 8.13
CA GLU A 105 -12.58 -9.70 7.58
C GLU A 105 -11.68 -10.55 6.69
N PRO A 106 -11.62 -11.87 6.92
CA PRO A 106 -10.90 -12.78 6.05
C PRO A 106 -11.50 -12.78 4.64
N PRO A 107 -10.65 -12.88 3.59
CA PRO A 107 -11.12 -12.82 2.22
C PRO A 107 -11.99 -14.05 1.89
N PRO A 108 -13.15 -13.89 1.24
CA PRO A 108 -13.97 -15.03 0.80
C PRO A 108 -13.23 -15.86 -0.26
N ILE A 109 -12.45 -15.19 -1.09
CA ILE A 109 -11.57 -15.78 -2.11
C ILE A 109 -10.13 -15.40 -1.81
N VAL A 110 -9.25 -16.39 -1.75
CA VAL A 110 -7.81 -16.16 -1.56
C VAL A 110 -7.18 -15.87 -2.92
N SER A 111 -6.94 -14.59 -3.21
CA SER A 111 -6.30 -14.14 -4.45
C SER A 111 -4.79 -14.38 -4.41
N VAL A 112 -4.26 -15.10 -5.43
CA VAL A 112 -2.83 -15.35 -5.60
C VAL A 112 -2.35 -14.89 -6.96
N SER A 113 -1.23 -14.17 -7.01
CA SER A 113 -0.56 -13.76 -8.24
C SER A 113 0.50 -14.78 -8.63
N ILE A 114 0.52 -15.19 -9.90
CA ILE A 114 1.50 -16.11 -10.48
C ILE A 114 2.04 -15.56 -11.79
N GLY A 115 3.22 -16.03 -12.21
CA GLY A 115 3.82 -15.65 -13.49
C GLY A 115 2.90 -15.95 -14.69
N ARG A 116 2.96 -15.12 -15.74
CA ARG A 116 2.05 -15.17 -16.91
C ARG A 116 2.04 -16.53 -17.61
N ARG A 117 3.18 -17.20 -17.65
CA ARG A 117 3.32 -18.50 -18.33
C ARG A 117 2.77 -19.68 -17.54
N ARG A 118 2.53 -19.51 -16.26
CA ARG A 118 2.07 -20.58 -15.39
C ARG A 118 0.57 -20.81 -15.55
N ARG A 119 0.18 -22.08 -15.55
CA ARG A 119 -1.22 -22.52 -15.60
C ARG A 119 -1.55 -23.29 -14.33
N LEU A 120 -2.58 -22.85 -13.63
CA LEU A 120 -3.16 -23.58 -12.51
C LEU A 120 -4.60 -23.95 -12.85
N ARG A 121 -5.02 -25.15 -12.44
CA ARG A 121 -6.43 -25.56 -12.54
C ARG A 121 -7.25 -24.75 -11.55
N HIS A 122 -8.46 -24.36 -11.95
CA HIS A 122 -9.41 -23.66 -11.06
C HIS A 122 -9.63 -24.45 -9.75
N ARG A 123 -9.71 -23.73 -8.63
CA ARG A 123 -10.05 -24.26 -7.32
C ARG A 123 -11.06 -23.36 -6.63
N PRO A 124 -12.15 -23.90 -6.05
CA PRO A 124 -13.09 -23.10 -5.27
C PRO A 124 -12.35 -22.35 -4.15
N GLY A 125 -12.73 -21.09 -3.94
CA GLY A 125 -12.15 -20.24 -2.92
C GLY A 125 -10.74 -19.69 -3.22
N VAL A 126 -10.18 -19.95 -4.42
CA VAL A 126 -8.89 -19.38 -4.85
C VAL A 126 -9.04 -18.60 -6.15
N GLY A 127 -8.68 -17.33 -6.12
CA GLY A 127 -8.54 -16.46 -7.29
C GLY A 127 -7.11 -16.48 -7.82
N VAL A 128 -6.92 -16.60 -9.13
CA VAL A 128 -5.59 -16.65 -9.75
C VAL A 128 -5.41 -15.48 -10.70
N VAL A 129 -4.48 -14.58 -10.34
CA VAL A 129 -4.07 -13.44 -11.17
C VAL A 129 -2.76 -13.80 -11.88
N ARG A 130 -2.73 -13.67 -13.23
CA ARG A 130 -1.55 -13.99 -14.04
C ARG A 130 -0.85 -12.73 -14.50
N ARG A 131 0.32 -12.45 -13.92
CA ARG A 131 1.12 -11.28 -14.27
C ARG A 131 2.57 -11.46 -13.84
N GLU A 132 3.44 -10.60 -14.36
CA GLU A 132 4.78 -10.43 -13.82
C GLU A 132 4.76 -9.27 -12.82
N LEU A 133 5.13 -9.54 -11.58
CA LEU A 133 5.30 -8.51 -10.57
C LEU A 133 6.67 -7.86 -10.71
N ALA A 134 6.72 -6.54 -10.71
CA ALA A 134 7.98 -5.81 -10.61
C ALA A 134 8.67 -6.12 -9.26
N PRO A 135 10.00 -6.07 -9.16
CA PRO A 135 10.71 -6.33 -7.90
C PRO A 135 10.18 -5.49 -6.73
N GLN A 136 9.84 -4.23 -6.97
CA GLN A 136 9.30 -3.29 -5.98
C GLN A 136 7.92 -3.68 -5.46
N ASP A 137 7.18 -4.47 -6.21
CA ASP A 137 5.83 -4.93 -5.88
C ASP A 137 5.83 -6.30 -5.19
N ARG A 138 7.01 -6.87 -4.92
CA ARG A 138 7.21 -8.14 -4.22
C ARG A 138 7.66 -7.87 -2.80
N HIS A 139 7.02 -8.55 -1.85
CA HIS A 139 7.36 -8.41 -0.43
C HIS A 139 7.24 -9.75 0.29
N ARG A 140 7.80 -9.83 1.50
CA ARG A 140 7.56 -10.94 2.43
C ARG A 140 7.04 -10.37 3.73
N HIS A 141 5.89 -10.88 4.16
CA HIS A 141 5.28 -10.50 5.43
C HIS A 141 4.82 -11.74 6.19
N ARG A 142 5.18 -11.86 7.47
CA ARG A 142 4.87 -13.05 8.30
C ARG A 142 5.15 -14.36 7.54
N GLU A 143 6.35 -14.42 6.93
CA GLU A 143 6.87 -15.56 6.17
C GLU A 143 6.21 -15.86 4.81
N LEU A 144 5.11 -15.24 4.47
CA LEU A 144 4.49 -15.40 3.16
C LEU A 144 5.03 -14.40 2.13
N ALA A 145 5.10 -14.85 0.88
CA ALA A 145 5.31 -13.98 -0.26
C ALA A 145 3.98 -13.26 -0.57
N VAL A 146 4.01 -11.94 -0.55
CA VAL A 146 2.83 -11.07 -0.70
C VAL A 146 3.14 -9.92 -1.65
N THR A 147 2.14 -9.30 -2.24
CA THR A 147 2.33 -8.03 -2.94
C THR A 147 2.76 -6.95 -1.94
N ALA A 148 3.63 -6.01 -2.37
CA ALA A 148 4.06 -4.90 -1.53
C ALA A 148 2.87 -4.06 -1.06
N PRO A 149 2.95 -3.40 0.12
CA PRO A 149 1.82 -2.70 0.72
C PRO A 149 1.10 -1.73 -0.22
N ALA A 150 1.85 -0.95 -0.99
CA ALA A 150 1.30 0.03 -1.92
C ALA A 150 0.43 -0.61 -3.03
N LEU A 151 0.91 -1.69 -3.64
CA LEU A 151 0.13 -2.43 -4.63
C LEU A 151 -1.04 -3.16 -3.98
N THR A 152 -0.84 -3.72 -2.78
CA THR A 152 -1.90 -4.39 -2.00
C THR A 152 -3.07 -3.45 -1.72
N VAL A 153 -2.79 -2.20 -1.32
CA VAL A 153 -3.81 -1.18 -1.08
C VAL A 153 -4.66 -0.93 -2.33
N LEU A 154 -4.02 -0.77 -3.50
CA LEU A 154 -4.74 -0.56 -4.76
C LEU A 154 -5.65 -1.73 -5.11
N GLU A 155 -5.12 -2.93 -5.05
CA GLU A 155 -5.86 -4.14 -5.44
C GLU A 155 -7.00 -4.45 -4.46
N ALA A 156 -6.75 -4.29 -3.18
CA ALA A 156 -7.78 -4.49 -2.16
C ALA A 156 -8.90 -3.45 -2.29
N ALA A 157 -8.58 -2.19 -2.59
CA ALA A 157 -9.58 -1.17 -2.84
C ALA A 157 -10.48 -1.52 -4.04
N VAL A 158 -9.90 -2.10 -5.11
CA VAL A 158 -10.68 -2.57 -6.26
C VAL A 158 -11.56 -3.78 -5.90
N GLU A 159 -11.03 -4.75 -5.15
CA GLU A 159 -11.75 -5.97 -4.76
C GLU A 159 -12.85 -5.69 -3.71
N LEU A 160 -12.73 -4.65 -2.90
CA LEU A 160 -13.72 -4.23 -1.91
C LEU A 160 -14.95 -3.52 -2.52
N GLY A 161 -14.91 -3.16 -3.80
CA GLY A 161 -16.06 -2.57 -4.48
C GLY A 161 -16.52 -1.26 -3.83
N ASP A 162 -17.72 -1.24 -3.27
CA ASP A 162 -18.33 -0.04 -2.67
C ASP A 162 -17.54 0.48 -1.46
N ASP A 163 -16.92 -0.42 -0.69
CA ASP A 163 -16.09 -0.07 0.47
C ASP A 163 -14.66 0.36 0.07
N GLY A 164 -14.29 0.16 -1.19
CA GLY A 164 -12.93 0.39 -1.69
C GLY A 164 -12.44 1.82 -1.53
N ALA A 165 -13.33 2.81 -1.69
CA ALA A 165 -12.99 4.23 -1.52
C ALA A 165 -12.66 4.55 -0.05
N ALA A 166 -13.48 4.09 0.89
CA ALA A 166 -13.28 4.29 2.32
C ALA A 166 -11.99 3.59 2.80
N PHE A 167 -11.77 2.36 2.33
CA PHE A 167 -10.55 1.61 2.60
C PHE A 167 -9.29 2.35 2.09
N LEU A 168 -9.30 2.83 0.84
CA LEU A 168 -8.17 3.57 0.26
C LEU A 168 -7.87 4.84 1.06
N ASP A 169 -8.89 5.62 1.40
CA ASP A 169 -8.74 6.82 2.20
C ASP A 169 -8.18 6.51 3.60
N GLY A 170 -8.62 5.41 4.22
CA GLY A 170 -8.10 4.92 5.49
C GLY A 170 -6.62 4.52 5.40
N ALA A 171 -6.25 3.75 4.38
CA ALA A 171 -4.88 3.33 4.14
C ALA A 171 -3.94 4.52 3.91
N LEU A 172 -4.37 5.52 3.12
CA LEU A 172 -3.60 6.73 2.84
C LEU A 172 -3.43 7.63 4.07
N ARG A 173 -4.34 7.58 5.05
CA ARG A 173 -4.18 8.29 6.33
C ARG A 173 -3.16 7.65 7.27
N GLY A 174 -2.95 6.35 7.19
CA GLY A 174 -2.19 5.62 8.18
C GLY A 174 -1.05 4.75 7.63
N SER A 175 -1.36 3.76 6.80
CA SER A 175 -0.45 2.66 6.49
C SER A 175 0.29 2.79 5.15
N ALA A 176 -0.11 3.70 4.27
CA ALA A 176 0.47 3.83 2.94
C ALA A 176 0.74 5.29 2.54
N ARG A 177 1.89 5.55 1.93
CA ARG A 177 2.18 6.88 1.38
C ARG A 177 1.56 7.01 0.00
N PHE A 178 0.90 8.13 -0.27
CA PHE A 178 0.28 8.37 -1.58
C PHE A 178 1.27 8.21 -2.75
N ALA A 179 2.48 8.74 -2.62
CA ALA A 179 3.51 8.63 -3.66
C ALA A 179 3.85 7.17 -4.01
N ASP A 180 3.93 6.29 -3.01
CA ASP A 180 4.23 4.86 -3.21
C ASP A 180 3.05 4.16 -3.89
N VAL A 181 1.81 4.48 -3.47
CA VAL A 181 0.58 3.93 -4.06
C VAL A 181 0.41 4.40 -5.50
N HIS A 182 0.68 5.69 -5.78
CA HIS A 182 0.64 6.24 -7.14
C HIS A 182 1.72 5.62 -8.04
N ALA A 183 2.94 5.44 -7.54
CA ALA A 183 4.01 4.74 -8.27
C ALA A 183 3.63 3.27 -8.56
N ALA A 184 3.01 2.58 -7.60
CA ALA A 184 2.48 1.23 -7.82
C ALA A 184 1.36 1.22 -8.87
N TYR A 185 0.48 2.23 -8.88
CA TYR A 185 -0.55 2.40 -9.91
C TYR A 185 0.05 2.53 -11.32
N GLY A 186 1.11 3.31 -11.48
CA GLY A 186 1.82 3.43 -12.76
C GLY A 186 2.30 2.08 -13.29
N ARG A 187 2.80 1.19 -12.41
CA ARG A 187 3.22 -0.17 -12.79
C ARG A 187 2.03 -1.13 -12.98
N TYR A 188 0.92 -0.85 -12.33
CA TYR A 188 -0.33 -1.62 -12.42
C TYR A 188 -1.15 -1.29 -13.67
N ALA A 189 -0.83 -0.21 -14.38
CA ALA A 189 -1.51 0.23 -15.59
C ALA A 189 -1.64 -0.92 -16.61
N GLY A 190 -2.81 -1.04 -17.24
CA GLY A 190 -3.13 -2.11 -18.18
C GLY A 190 -3.47 -3.47 -17.55
N SER A 191 -3.39 -3.61 -16.22
CA SER A 191 -3.87 -4.80 -15.51
C SER A 191 -5.38 -4.74 -15.29
N THR A 192 -6.00 -5.90 -15.07
CA THR A 192 -7.43 -5.96 -14.70
C THR A 192 -7.67 -5.14 -13.43
N GLY A 193 -8.66 -4.25 -13.47
CA GLY A 193 -9.00 -3.36 -12.36
C GLY A 193 -8.21 -2.04 -12.33
N SER A 194 -7.21 -1.83 -13.21
CA SER A 194 -6.41 -0.59 -13.22
C SER A 194 -7.25 0.67 -13.46
N ALA A 195 -8.26 0.61 -14.32
CA ALA A 195 -9.16 1.73 -14.55
C ALA A 195 -9.97 2.11 -13.28
N THR A 196 -10.43 1.11 -12.53
CA THR A 196 -11.12 1.33 -11.25
C THR A 196 -10.17 1.89 -10.20
N ALA A 197 -8.95 1.34 -10.10
CA ALA A 197 -7.91 1.87 -9.21
C ALA A 197 -7.60 3.35 -9.51
N GLY A 198 -7.49 3.71 -10.79
CA GLY A 198 -7.27 5.11 -11.21
C GLY A 198 -8.40 6.04 -10.80
N ARG A 199 -9.66 5.63 -11.00
CA ARG A 199 -10.82 6.41 -10.53
C ARG A 199 -10.82 6.59 -9.01
N LEU A 200 -10.53 5.52 -8.26
CA LEU A 200 -10.46 5.58 -6.80
C LEU A 200 -9.35 6.52 -6.32
N LEU A 201 -8.16 6.47 -6.93
CA LEU A 201 -7.05 7.37 -6.62
C LEU A 201 -7.37 8.83 -6.96
N GLY A 202 -7.95 9.09 -8.13
CA GLY A 202 -8.39 10.44 -8.51
C GLY A 202 -9.38 11.01 -7.49
N ALA A 203 -10.44 10.27 -7.19
CA ALA A 203 -11.43 10.67 -6.20
C ALA A 203 -10.85 10.85 -4.78
N ALA A 204 -9.88 10.01 -4.36
CA ALA A 204 -9.18 10.17 -3.09
C ALA A 204 -8.35 11.47 -3.06
N THR A 205 -7.70 11.81 -4.18
CA THR A 205 -6.94 13.06 -4.32
C THR A 205 -7.85 14.28 -4.20
N GLU A 206 -8.99 14.28 -4.89
CA GLU A 206 -9.98 15.36 -4.81
C GLU A 206 -10.50 15.54 -3.39
N ARG A 207 -10.97 14.45 -2.75
CA ARG A 207 -11.46 14.50 -1.36
C ARG A 207 -10.41 15.01 -0.38
N SER A 208 -9.14 14.59 -0.54
CA SER A 208 -8.07 15.05 0.34
C SER A 208 -7.69 16.51 0.12
N THR A 209 -7.80 17.02 -1.11
CA THR A 209 -7.58 18.44 -1.43
C THR A 209 -8.68 19.30 -0.78
N ASP A 210 -9.93 18.89 -0.89
CA ASP A 210 -11.03 19.58 -0.23
C ASP A 210 -10.93 19.53 1.30
N ALA A 211 -10.46 18.41 1.85
CA ALA A 211 -10.17 18.29 3.27
C ALA A 211 -9.03 19.25 3.69
N ALA A 212 -7.95 19.32 2.91
CA ALA A 212 -6.85 20.24 3.17
C ALA A 212 -7.29 21.70 3.16
N ARG A 213 -8.13 22.09 2.20
CA ARG A 213 -8.72 23.43 2.13
C ARG A 213 -9.55 23.76 3.36
N ARG A 214 -10.42 22.84 3.80
CA ARG A 214 -11.23 23.03 5.01
C ARG A 214 -10.36 23.18 6.26
N GLU A 215 -9.35 22.31 6.40
CA GLU A 215 -8.45 22.32 7.55
C GLU A 215 -7.58 23.58 7.60
N LEU A 216 -7.05 24.04 6.45
CA LEU A 216 -6.33 25.32 6.37
C LEU A 216 -7.18 26.49 6.88
N ARG A 217 -8.44 26.55 6.44
CA ARG A 217 -9.36 27.61 6.89
C ARG A 217 -9.66 27.53 8.39
N ALA A 218 -9.89 26.32 8.90
CA ALA A 218 -10.12 26.10 10.32
C ALA A 218 -8.90 26.51 11.15
N LEU A 219 -7.70 26.15 10.68
CA LEU A 219 -6.43 26.49 11.32
C LEU A 219 -6.19 28.01 11.38
N LEU A 220 -6.39 28.71 10.26
CA LEU A 220 -6.23 30.19 10.21
C LEU A 220 -7.24 30.90 11.09
N ARG A 221 -8.51 30.49 11.12
CA ARG A 221 -9.55 31.06 12.00
C ARG A 221 -9.25 30.77 13.46
N GLY A 222 -8.89 29.53 13.81
CA GLY A 222 -8.58 29.10 15.17
C GLY A 222 -7.37 29.82 15.77
N ALA A 223 -6.39 30.17 14.92
CA ALA A 223 -5.23 30.98 15.32
C ALA A 223 -5.50 32.48 15.40
N GLY A 224 -6.71 32.96 15.09
CA GLY A 224 -7.03 34.39 15.05
C GLY A 224 -6.25 35.14 13.96
N ALA A 225 -5.84 34.48 12.90
CA ALA A 225 -5.10 35.10 11.79
C ALA A 225 -5.95 36.22 11.17
N CYS A 226 -5.37 37.41 11.01
CA CYS A 226 -6.06 38.56 10.44
C CYS A 226 -5.49 38.91 9.06
N GLY A 227 -6.30 39.65 8.26
CA GLY A 227 -5.86 40.16 6.97
C GLY A 227 -5.76 39.15 5.84
N TRP A 228 -6.34 37.96 6.02
CA TRP A 228 -6.44 36.96 4.96
C TRP A 228 -7.87 36.92 4.38
N THR A 229 -7.95 36.48 3.14
CA THR A 229 -9.19 36.22 2.41
C THR A 229 -9.25 34.77 1.95
N ASP A 230 -10.46 34.20 1.97
CA ASP A 230 -10.73 32.82 1.58
C ASP A 230 -10.95 32.73 0.06
N THR A 231 -10.40 31.74 -0.56
CA THR A 231 -10.64 31.34 -1.97
C THR A 231 -10.81 32.50 -2.93
N ILE A 232 -9.71 33.16 -3.28
CA ILE A 232 -9.75 34.28 -4.23
C ILE A 232 -9.09 33.89 -5.56
N GLN A 233 -9.44 34.66 -6.60
CA GLN A 233 -8.71 34.65 -7.86
C GLN A 233 -7.63 35.75 -7.79
N VAL A 234 -6.39 35.36 -7.95
CA VAL A 234 -5.28 36.27 -8.14
C VAL A 234 -4.88 36.21 -9.61
N ASP A 235 -5.25 37.21 -10.39
CA ASP A 235 -5.05 37.28 -11.84
C ASP A 235 -5.48 35.99 -12.58
N GLY A 236 -6.70 35.56 -12.28
CA GLY A 236 -7.28 34.35 -12.88
C GLY A 236 -6.76 33.01 -12.30
N GLN A 237 -5.85 33.07 -11.31
CA GLN A 237 -5.35 31.85 -10.64
C GLN A 237 -6.05 31.64 -9.30
N PRO A 238 -6.68 30.49 -9.07
CA PRO A 238 -7.34 30.20 -7.80
C PRO A 238 -6.31 30.00 -6.69
N VAL A 239 -6.55 30.66 -5.55
CA VAL A 239 -5.73 30.59 -4.33
C VAL A 239 -6.64 30.20 -3.17
N ASP A 240 -6.21 29.27 -2.35
CA ASP A 240 -7.04 28.69 -1.28
C ASP A 240 -7.14 29.60 -0.04
N ALA A 241 -6.10 30.39 0.25
CA ALA A 241 -6.12 31.52 1.16
C ALA A 241 -5.07 32.53 0.73
N ALA A 242 -5.35 33.83 0.87
CA ALA A 242 -4.41 34.89 0.52
C ALA A 242 -4.32 35.95 1.57
N PHE A 243 -3.13 36.53 1.75
CA PHE A 243 -2.84 37.73 2.51
C PHE A 243 -2.48 38.86 1.53
N PRO A 244 -3.47 39.62 1.03
CA PRO A 244 -3.23 40.56 -0.08
C PRO A 244 -2.20 41.63 0.23
N VAL A 245 -2.22 42.18 1.45
CA VAL A 245 -1.29 43.23 1.88
C VAL A 245 0.14 42.75 1.90
N ALA A 246 0.36 41.53 2.34
CA ALA A 246 1.68 40.90 2.38
C ALA A 246 2.07 40.22 1.03
N ARG A 247 1.14 40.08 0.07
CA ARG A 247 1.28 39.34 -1.17
C ARG A 247 1.71 37.88 -0.92
N VAL A 248 1.07 37.24 0.05
CA VAL A 248 1.30 35.82 0.36
C VAL A 248 0.08 35.03 -0.09
N ALA A 249 0.31 34.03 -0.96
CA ALA A 249 -0.69 33.08 -1.42
C ALA A 249 -0.45 31.71 -0.78
N VAL A 250 -1.47 31.14 -0.15
CA VAL A 250 -1.40 29.79 0.42
C VAL A 250 -2.18 28.85 -0.50
N LEU A 251 -1.51 27.80 -0.95
CA LEU A 251 -2.07 26.76 -1.79
C LEU A 251 -2.11 25.46 -1.02
N ALA A 252 -3.30 24.89 -0.85
CA ALA A 252 -3.51 23.63 -0.18
C ALA A 252 -3.64 22.49 -1.21
N SER A 253 -2.92 21.41 -0.99
CA SER A 253 -3.05 20.18 -1.75
C SER A 253 -3.43 19.01 -0.85
N GLY A 254 -3.97 17.94 -1.47
CA GLY A 254 -4.32 16.72 -0.79
C GLY A 254 -3.10 15.95 -0.28
N TRP A 255 -3.09 14.65 -0.53
CA TRP A 255 -2.04 13.74 -0.03
C TRP A 255 -0.63 14.06 -0.50
N ALA A 256 -0.50 14.65 -1.68
CA ALA A 256 0.79 15.03 -2.26
C ALA A 256 0.64 16.20 -3.24
N ALA A 257 1.76 16.83 -3.59
CA ALA A 257 1.84 17.64 -4.79
C ALA A 257 1.40 16.81 -6.02
N PRO A 258 0.86 17.43 -7.08
CA PRO A 258 0.49 16.74 -8.31
C PRO A 258 1.64 15.84 -8.79
N VAL A 259 1.32 14.60 -9.17
CA VAL A 259 2.32 13.60 -9.60
C VAL A 259 2.17 13.22 -11.07
N ASP A 260 1.02 13.47 -11.68
CA ASP A 260 0.82 13.29 -13.12
C ASP A 260 1.35 14.51 -13.88
N PRO A 261 2.04 14.33 -15.03
CA PRO A 261 2.67 15.42 -15.77
C PRO A 261 1.74 16.60 -16.09
N PRO A 262 0.50 16.41 -16.58
CA PRO A 262 -0.40 17.54 -16.85
C PRO A 262 -0.73 18.38 -15.62
N SER A 263 -0.93 17.74 -14.46
CA SER A 263 -1.24 18.45 -13.20
C SER A 263 -0.01 19.14 -12.63
N VAL A 264 1.18 18.54 -12.77
CA VAL A 264 2.46 19.17 -12.40
C VAL A 264 2.69 20.41 -13.23
N ASP A 265 2.51 20.32 -14.56
CA ASP A 265 2.67 21.46 -15.48
C ASP A 265 1.65 22.56 -15.19
N ALA A 266 0.41 22.23 -14.89
CA ALA A 266 -0.62 23.19 -14.51
C ALA A 266 -0.28 23.91 -13.20
N ALA A 267 0.18 23.17 -12.19
CA ALA A 267 0.64 23.73 -10.93
C ALA A 267 1.86 24.65 -11.12
N ALA A 268 2.84 24.23 -11.91
CA ALA A 268 4.03 25.01 -12.23
C ALA A 268 3.67 26.31 -12.94
N ARG A 269 2.81 26.27 -13.96
CA ARG A 269 2.32 27.48 -14.65
C ARG A 269 1.62 28.44 -13.68
N ARG A 270 0.75 27.93 -12.80
CA ARG A 270 0.06 28.73 -11.79
C ARG A 270 1.04 29.38 -10.82
N TRP A 271 2.02 28.65 -10.33
CA TRP A 271 3.05 29.18 -9.43
C TRP A 271 3.91 30.24 -10.12
N THR A 272 4.35 29.98 -11.36
CA THR A 272 5.12 30.95 -12.14
C THR A 272 4.34 32.25 -12.35
N ALA A 273 3.06 32.17 -12.66
CA ALA A 273 2.21 33.35 -12.84
C ALA A 273 2.10 34.17 -11.53
N LEU A 274 1.84 33.52 -10.41
CA LEU A 274 1.74 34.20 -9.10
C LEU A 274 3.08 34.83 -8.67
N VAL A 275 4.19 34.09 -8.81
CA VAL A 275 5.53 34.61 -8.47
C VAL A 275 5.92 35.78 -9.39
N GLY A 276 5.62 35.70 -10.68
CA GLY A 276 5.86 36.77 -11.64
C GLY A 276 5.14 38.09 -11.31
N GLN A 277 4.07 38.01 -10.51
CA GLN A 277 3.30 39.14 -10.00
C GLN A 277 3.72 39.58 -8.60
N GLY A 278 4.82 39.03 -8.08
CA GLY A 278 5.37 39.38 -6.77
C GLY A 278 4.65 38.73 -5.60
N TRP A 279 3.91 37.63 -5.82
CA TRP A 279 3.34 36.86 -4.73
C TRP A 279 4.35 35.84 -4.19
N THR A 280 4.39 35.70 -2.87
CA THR A 280 5.09 34.61 -2.21
C THR A 280 4.11 33.45 -2.05
N ILE A 281 4.50 32.25 -2.48
CA ILE A 281 3.68 31.06 -2.38
C ILE A 281 4.09 30.23 -1.18
N VAL A 282 3.11 29.92 -0.33
CA VAL A 282 3.24 28.91 0.73
C VAL A 282 2.39 27.70 0.32
N HIS A 283 3.04 26.63 -0.03
CA HIS A 283 2.37 25.38 -0.36
C HIS A 283 2.28 24.48 0.86
N VAL A 284 1.07 24.02 1.19
CA VAL A 284 0.80 23.13 2.32
C VAL A 284 0.05 21.88 1.83
N THR A 285 0.40 20.73 2.37
CA THR A 285 -0.31 19.48 2.10
C THR A 285 -1.29 19.20 3.23
N TRP A 286 -2.26 18.35 2.97
CA TRP A 286 -3.15 17.84 4.02
C TRP A 286 -2.35 17.24 5.19
N ARG A 287 -1.27 16.55 4.89
CA ARG A 287 -0.38 15.96 5.89
C ARG A 287 0.28 17.00 6.78
N ASP A 288 0.77 18.09 6.18
CA ASP A 288 1.36 19.20 6.93
C ASP A 288 0.35 19.82 7.91
N LEU A 289 -0.90 20.00 7.46
CA LEU A 289 -1.96 20.56 8.27
C LEU A 289 -2.33 19.68 9.48
N VAL A 290 -2.26 18.35 9.32
CA VAL A 290 -2.60 17.41 10.39
C VAL A 290 -1.41 17.12 11.31
N GLU A 291 -0.21 16.88 10.76
CA GLU A 291 0.95 16.46 11.55
C GLU A 291 1.72 17.61 12.20
N ARG A 292 1.71 18.81 11.59
CA ARG A 292 2.46 19.98 12.09
C ARG A 292 1.69 21.32 11.96
N PRO A 293 0.46 21.44 12.45
CA PRO A 293 -0.37 22.63 12.26
C PRO A 293 0.29 23.93 12.74
N HIS A 294 0.96 23.89 13.91
CA HIS A 294 1.71 25.05 14.42
C HIS A 294 2.91 25.41 13.51
N GLY A 295 3.55 24.44 12.89
CA GLY A 295 4.61 24.68 11.92
C GLY A 295 4.09 25.39 10.66
N VAL A 296 2.93 24.97 10.15
CA VAL A 296 2.25 25.63 9.02
C VAL A 296 1.92 27.08 9.35
N LEU A 297 1.36 27.34 10.53
CA LEU A 297 1.08 28.73 10.97
C LEU A 297 2.36 29.57 11.06
N ALA A 298 3.43 29.02 11.62
CA ALA A 298 4.71 29.71 11.72
C ALA A 298 5.32 29.99 10.34
N ASP A 299 5.20 29.06 9.39
CA ASP A 299 5.66 29.26 8.01
C ASP A 299 4.87 30.38 7.32
N ILE A 300 3.54 30.37 7.42
CA ILE A 300 2.68 31.42 6.86
C ILE A 300 3.02 32.77 7.52
N ALA A 301 3.04 32.84 8.85
CA ALA A 301 3.32 34.08 9.58
C ALA A 301 4.68 34.67 9.22
N ARG A 302 5.71 33.85 9.07
CA ARG A 302 7.07 34.28 8.66
C ARG A 302 7.04 35.02 7.32
N HIS A 303 6.27 34.53 6.37
CA HIS A 303 6.14 35.16 5.06
C HIS A 303 5.26 36.41 5.10
N VAL A 304 4.19 36.39 5.87
CA VAL A 304 3.30 37.55 6.05
C VAL A 304 4.01 38.74 6.72
N VAL A 305 4.82 38.46 7.77
CA VAL A 305 5.61 39.49 8.46
C VAL A 305 6.75 40.04 7.60
N ARG A 306 7.38 39.21 6.80
CA ARG A 306 8.45 39.67 5.90
C ARG A 306 7.96 40.57 4.77
N GLY A 307 6.69 40.45 4.33
CA GLY A 307 6.05 41.29 3.33
C GLY A 307 6.90 41.68 2.11
N PRO A 308 6.36 42.45 1.15
CA PRO A 308 7.12 42.87 -0.02
C PRO A 308 8.24 43.89 0.27
N ALA A 309 8.39 44.34 1.50
CA ALA A 309 9.41 45.33 1.89
C ALA A 309 10.86 44.85 1.84
N ALA A 310 11.11 43.54 1.70
CA ALA A 310 12.49 42.98 1.69
C ALA A 310 13.12 42.92 0.30
N LEU A 311 12.37 43.03 -0.78
CA LEU A 311 12.89 42.97 -2.16
C LEU A 311 13.21 44.35 -2.75
N GLY A 312 12.92 45.46 -2.05
CA GLY A 312 13.07 46.82 -2.50
C GLY A 312 14.36 47.57 -2.04
N ARG A 313 15.32 46.88 -1.41
CA ARG A 313 16.58 47.50 -0.94
C ARG A 313 17.84 46.78 -1.42
N ALA A 314 17.87 46.49 -2.69
CA ALA A 314 19.12 46.16 -3.38
C ALA A 314 19.09 46.88 -4.73
N GLY A 315 19.30 48.17 -4.70
CA GLY A 315 19.52 49.06 -5.82
C GLY A 315 20.70 49.94 -5.49
#